data_43cb7f2d422b87f8656a55b10b01c9d8
#
_entry.id   43cb7f2d422b87f8656a55b10b01c9d8
#
_cell.length_a   1.000
_cell.length_b   1.000
_cell.length_c   1.000
_cell.angle_alpha   90.00
_cell.angle_beta   90.00
_cell.angle_gamma   90.00
#
_symmetry.space_group_name_H-M   'P 1'
#
loop_
_entity.id
_entity.type
_entity.pdbx_description
1 polymer ?
#
loop_
_entity_poly.entity_id
_entity_poly.type
_entity_poly.pdbx_seq_one_letter_code
_entity_poly.pdbx_strand_id
1 'polypeptide(L)'
;KYQVLPFFWIPEENIDQRVRRDHVPYDVWERQGFLYTTEGNVVHYGFIETFIEELGMKYNIKEIAFDRWGAVQMTQNLEGLGFTVVPFGQGFKDMSPPTKELMKLTLEERIAHGGHPVLRWMMDNIFVKTDPAGNIKPDKEKSTEKIDGAVALIMALDRAIRGGNSNGGSIYDLRGLLSI
;
A
#
# COMPACT_ATOMS: atom_id res chain seq x y z
N LYS A 1 -13.39 10.14 7.50
CA LYS A 1 -12.65 8.94 7.87
C LYS A 1 -12.21 8.22 6.61
N TYR A 2 -10.92 7.95 6.45
CA TYR A 2 -10.38 7.22 5.31
C TYR A 2 -10.63 5.72 5.51
N GLN A 3 -11.17 5.06 4.48
CA GLN A 3 -11.29 3.61 4.43
C GLN A 3 -10.09 3.04 3.66
N VAL A 4 -9.46 2.02 4.22
CA VAL A 4 -8.31 1.32 3.63
C VAL A 4 -8.71 -0.10 3.33
N LEU A 5 -8.51 -0.52 2.08
CA LEU A 5 -8.74 -1.89 1.62
C LEU A 5 -7.39 -2.49 1.23
N PRO A 6 -6.72 -3.21 2.15
CA PRO A 6 -5.41 -3.79 1.88
C PRO A 6 -5.54 -5.10 1.10
N PHE A 7 -4.65 -5.29 0.12
CA PHE A 7 -4.50 -6.52 -0.64
C PHE A 7 -3.04 -6.88 -0.73
N PHE A 8 -2.70 -8.15 -0.48
CA PHE A 8 -1.33 -8.64 -0.44
C PHE A 8 -1.18 -9.94 -1.21
N TRP A 9 -0.04 -10.12 -1.87
CA TRP A 9 0.30 -11.32 -2.63
C TRP A 9 1.64 -11.88 -2.19
N ILE A 10 1.75 -13.21 -2.20
CA ILE A 10 2.96 -13.96 -1.94
C ILE A 10 3.04 -15.12 -2.94
N PRO A 11 4.25 -15.54 -3.39
CA PRO A 11 4.37 -16.75 -4.18
C PRO A 11 3.88 -17.97 -3.41
N GLU A 12 3.13 -18.85 -4.06
CA GLU A 12 2.57 -20.06 -3.45
C GLU A 12 3.66 -21.06 -3.06
N GLU A 13 4.66 -21.24 -3.93
CA GLU A 13 5.75 -22.14 -3.66
C GLU A 13 6.54 -21.73 -2.40
N ASN A 14 6.83 -22.73 -1.58
CA ASN A 14 7.61 -22.58 -0.36
C ASN A 14 6.99 -21.69 0.74
N ILE A 15 5.65 -21.51 0.74
CA ILE A 15 4.99 -20.75 1.81
C ILE A 15 5.31 -21.33 3.20
N ASP A 16 5.33 -22.65 3.35
CA ASP A 16 5.70 -23.32 4.61
C ASP A 16 7.14 -23.07 5.03
N GLN A 17 8.06 -23.03 4.07
CA GLN A 17 9.46 -22.69 4.35
C GLN A 17 9.58 -21.22 4.79
N ARG A 18 8.82 -20.30 4.17
CA ARG A 18 8.76 -18.89 4.56
C ARG A 18 8.22 -18.73 5.97
N VAL A 19 7.14 -19.44 6.32
CA VAL A 19 6.58 -19.45 7.67
C VAL A 19 7.63 -19.88 8.70
N ARG A 20 8.37 -20.96 8.42
CA ARG A 20 9.42 -21.47 9.32
C ARG A 20 10.61 -20.51 9.44
N ARG A 21 11.03 -19.92 8.33
CA ARG A 21 12.18 -19.01 8.30
C ARG A 21 11.87 -17.68 8.97
N ASP A 22 10.71 -17.09 8.66
CA ASP A 22 10.36 -15.74 9.06
C ASP A 22 9.61 -15.72 10.39
N HIS A 23 9.12 -16.87 10.87
CA HIS A 23 8.23 -17.02 12.04
C HIS A 23 6.95 -16.17 11.92
N VAL A 24 6.42 -16.05 10.70
CA VAL A 24 5.23 -15.27 10.36
C VAL A 24 4.16 -16.20 9.80
N PRO A 25 2.89 -16.11 10.24
CA PRO A 25 1.83 -17.06 9.88
C PRO A 25 1.22 -16.76 8.49
N TYR A 26 2.04 -16.74 7.43
CA TYR A 26 1.56 -16.46 6.06
C TYR A 26 0.49 -17.46 5.62
N ASP A 27 0.64 -18.73 5.97
CA ASP A 27 -0.29 -19.81 5.65
C ASP A 27 -1.64 -19.64 6.36
N VAL A 28 -1.65 -19.10 7.57
CA VAL A 28 -2.89 -18.78 8.31
C VAL A 28 -3.60 -17.62 7.64
N TRP A 29 -2.88 -16.55 7.29
CA TRP A 29 -3.45 -15.39 6.63
C TRP A 29 -3.99 -15.70 5.23
N GLU A 30 -3.32 -16.60 4.51
CA GLU A 30 -3.78 -17.09 3.22
C GLU A 30 -5.12 -17.84 3.38
N ARG A 31 -5.20 -18.82 4.29
CA ARG A 31 -6.46 -19.55 4.55
C ARG A 31 -7.61 -18.66 5.03
N GLN A 32 -7.29 -17.55 5.71
CA GLN A 32 -8.28 -16.57 6.17
C GLN A 32 -8.68 -15.54 5.09
N GLY A 33 -8.04 -15.56 3.92
CA GLY A 33 -8.33 -14.63 2.84
C GLY A 33 -7.71 -13.23 2.98
N PHE A 34 -6.72 -13.06 3.88
CA PHE A 34 -5.99 -11.81 4.06
C PHE A 34 -4.71 -11.71 3.22
N LEU A 35 -4.30 -12.81 2.63
CA LEU A 35 -3.11 -12.91 1.80
C LEU A 35 -3.45 -13.79 0.60
N TYR A 36 -3.19 -13.29 -0.60
CA TYR A 36 -3.40 -14.04 -1.84
C TYR A 36 -2.08 -14.71 -2.26
N THR A 37 -2.19 -15.84 -2.92
CA THR A 37 -1.05 -16.53 -3.52
C THR A 37 -1.03 -16.35 -5.02
N THR A 38 0.17 -16.30 -5.60
CA THR A 38 0.38 -16.42 -7.04
C THR A 38 1.15 -17.71 -7.31
N GLU A 39 0.81 -18.39 -8.40
CA GLU A 39 1.46 -19.64 -8.81
C GLU A 39 2.99 -19.44 -8.98
N GLY A 40 3.76 -20.45 -8.58
CA GLY A 40 5.20 -20.46 -8.71
C GLY A 40 5.95 -19.86 -7.51
N ASN A 41 7.23 -19.56 -7.71
CA ASN A 41 8.15 -19.08 -6.67
C ASN A 41 8.41 -17.56 -6.69
N VAL A 42 7.80 -16.84 -7.62
CA VAL A 42 7.83 -15.38 -7.75
C VAL A 42 6.43 -14.83 -7.92
N VAL A 43 6.20 -13.60 -7.50
CA VAL A 43 4.92 -12.94 -7.71
C VAL A 43 4.76 -12.59 -9.19
N HIS A 44 3.72 -13.08 -9.83
CA HIS A 44 3.36 -12.73 -11.20
C HIS A 44 2.47 -11.48 -11.22
N TYR A 45 2.99 -10.39 -11.76
CA TYR A 45 2.28 -9.11 -11.81
C TYR A 45 0.97 -9.14 -12.63
N GLY A 46 0.85 -10.08 -13.58
CA GLY A 46 -0.38 -10.27 -14.34
C GLY A 46 -1.62 -10.55 -13.48
N PHE A 47 -1.46 -11.30 -12.38
CA PHE A 47 -2.54 -11.52 -11.41
C PHE A 47 -2.95 -10.22 -10.71
N ILE A 48 -1.98 -9.38 -10.36
CA ILE A 48 -2.23 -8.09 -9.71
C ILE A 48 -2.89 -7.13 -10.69
N GLU A 49 -2.46 -7.09 -11.94
CA GLU A 49 -3.05 -6.25 -13.00
C GLU A 49 -4.52 -6.60 -13.23
N THR A 50 -4.83 -7.90 -13.36
CA THR A 50 -6.21 -8.39 -13.50
C THR A 50 -7.06 -8.01 -12.29
N PHE A 51 -6.52 -8.16 -11.09
CA PHE A 51 -7.21 -7.76 -9.86
C PHE A 51 -7.51 -6.26 -9.81
N ILE A 52 -6.57 -5.42 -10.22
CA ILE A 52 -6.76 -3.96 -10.31
C ILE A 52 -7.84 -3.61 -11.35
N GLU A 53 -7.86 -4.31 -12.49
CA GLU A 53 -8.91 -4.14 -13.51
C GLU A 53 -10.29 -4.47 -12.93
N GLU A 54 -10.43 -5.59 -12.21
CA GLU A 54 -11.66 -5.96 -11.51
C GLU A 54 -12.08 -4.94 -10.45
N LEU A 55 -11.13 -4.38 -9.71
CA LEU A 55 -11.40 -3.28 -8.77
C LEU A 55 -11.89 -2.02 -9.49
N GLY A 56 -11.35 -1.73 -10.67
CA GLY A 56 -11.79 -0.63 -11.52
C GLY A 56 -13.24 -0.73 -11.98
N MET A 57 -13.78 -1.95 -12.07
CA MET A 57 -15.21 -2.16 -12.35
C MET A 57 -16.10 -1.85 -11.14
N LYS A 58 -15.57 -1.94 -9.92
CA LYS A 58 -16.31 -1.73 -8.67
C LYS A 58 -16.13 -0.32 -8.12
N TYR A 59 -14.96 0.27 -8.34
CA TYR A 59 -14.56 1.56 -7.78
C TYR A 59 -14.06 2.50 -8.87
N ASN A 60 -14.31 3.78 -8.72
CA ASN A 60 -13.73 4.81 -9.59
C ASN A 60 -12.30 5.11 -9.12
N ILE A 61 -11.34 4.31 -9.55
CA ILE A 61 -9.92 4.48 -9.24
C ILE A 61 -9.44 5.77 -9.90
N LYS A 62 -9.01 6.74 -9.09
CA LYS A 62 -8.54 8.03 -9.57
C LYS A 62 -7.09 8.00 -10.00
N GLU A 63 -6.24 7.44 -9.15
CA GLU A 63 -4.80 7.34 -9.38
C GLU A 63 -4.25 6.07 -8.74
N ILE A 64 -3.19 5.53 -9.31
CA ILE A 64 -2.41 4.42 -8.78
C ILE A 64 -0.99 4.92 -8.57
N ALA A 65 -0.54 5.03 -7.32
CA ALA A 65 0.84 5.33 -7.00
C ALA A 65 1.69 4.06 -7.00
N PHE A 66 2.87 4.13 -7.58
CA PHE A 66 3.81 3.00 -7.61
C PHE A 66 5.24 3.46 -7.29
N ASP A 67 6.05 2.55 -6.75
CA ASP A 67 7.47 2.78 -6.55
C ASP A 67 8.18 2.84 -7.90
N ARG A 68 8.74 4.03 -8.24
CA ARG A 68 9.33 4.33 -9.56
C ARG A 68 10.42 3.35 -10.01
N TRP A 69 11.01 2.60 -9.09
CA TRP A 69 12.16 1.76 -9.40
C TRP A 69 11.81 0.30 -9.73
N GLY A 70 10.59 -0.14 -9.54
CA GLY A 70 10.28 -1.57 -9.51
C GLY A 70 9.27 -2.13 -10.52
N ALA A 71 8.53 -1.30 -11.29
CA ALA A 71 7.34 -1.81 -11.95
C ALA A 71 7.06 -1.23 -13.36
N VAL A 72 8.11 -1.05 -14.19
CA VAL A 72 7.97 -0.39 -15.51
C VAL A 72 6.93 -1.08 -16.40
N GLN A 73 7.00 -2.40 -16.53
CA GLN A 73 6.06 -3.15 -17.38
C GLN A 73 4.64 -3.10 -16.84
N MET A 74 4.47 -3.30 -15.55
CA MET A 74 3.15 -3.21 -14.91
C MET A 74 2.53 -1.83 -15.06
N THR A 75 3.34 -0.76 -14.94
CA THR A 75 2.90 0.62 -15.17
C THR A 75 2.36 0.80 -16.58
N GLN A 76 3.10 0.35 -17.59
CA GLN A 76 2.67 0.44 -19.00
C GLN A 76 1.38 -0.32 -19.24
N ASN A 77 1.24 -1.51 -18.66
CA ASN A 77 0.04 -2.32 -18.80
C ASN A 77 -1.18 -1.65 -18.17
N LEU A 78 -1.04 -1.09 -16.96
CA LEU A 78 -2.12 -0.37 -16.28
C LEU A 78 -2.52 0.92 -17.00
N GLU A 79 -1.56 1.67 -17.54
CA GLU A 79 -1.84 2.83 -18.41
C GLU A 79 -2.58 2.41 -19.69
N GLY A 80 -2.20 1.29 -20.29
CA GLY A 80 -2.90 0.68 -21.43
C GLY A 80 -4.35 0.30 -21.13
N LEU A 81 -4.66 -0.04 -19.89
CA LEU A 81 -6.03 -0.29 -19.41
C LEU A 81 -6.81 0.98 -19.05
N GLY A 82 -6.21 2.16 -19.21
CA GLY A 82 -6.84 3.46 -18.99
C GLY A 82 -6.68 4.01 -17.56
N PHE A 83 -5.84 3.41 -16.72
CA PHE A 83 -5.57 3.94 -15.38
C PHE A 83 -4.54 5.07 -15.40
N THR A 84 -4.71 6.03 -14.50
CA THR A 84 -3.71 7.07 -14.25
C THR A 84 -2.70 6.53 -13.23
N VAL A 85 -1.46 6.34 -13.67
CA VAL A 85 -0.39 5.77 -12.85
C VAL A 85 0.63 6.86 -12.52
N VAL A 86 0.95 7.01 -11.24
CA VAL A 86 1.81 8.10 -10.72
C VAL A 86 3.07 7.52 -10.09
N PRO A 87 4.26 7.85 -10.63
CA PRO A 87 5.51 7.43 -10.01
C PRO A 87 5.70 8.16 -8.67
N PHE A 88 6.08 7.40 -7.64
CA PHE A 88 6.26 7.94 -6.29
C PHE A 88 7.70 7.75 -5.80
N GLY A 89 8.31 8.82 -5.31
CA GLY A 89 9.66 8.78 -4.75
C GLY A 89 9.67 8.26 -3.31
N GLN A 90 10.70 7.48 -2.98
CA GLN A 90 10.88 6.91 -1.63
C GLN A 90 11.79 7.78 -0.72
N GLY A 91 12.15 8.98 -1.17
CA GLY A 91 12.94 9.94 -0.40
C GLY A 91 12.13 10.69 0.65
N PHE A 92 12.81 11.42 1.55
CA PHE A 92 12.16 12.23 2.57
C PHE A 92 11.19 13.27 2.00
N LYS A 93 11.52 13.86 0.85
CA LYS A 93 10.68 14.87 0.20
C LYS A 93 9.28 14.37 -0.08
N ASP A 94 9.16 13.16 -0.65
CA ASP A 94 7.88 12.60 -1.07
C ASP A 94 7.19 11.86 0.08
N MET A 95 7.96 11.14 0.91
CA MET A 95 7.42 10.28 1.95
C MET A 95 7.07 11.01 3.26
N SER A 96 7.77 12.11 3.60
CA SER A 96 7.61 12.75 4.91
C SER A 96 6.21 13.36 5.12
N PRO A 97 5.66 14.15 4.20
CA PRO A 97 4.33 14.72 4.40
C PRO A 97 3.23 13.67 4.66
N PRO A 98 3.07 12.63 3.81
CA PRO A 98 2.03 11.63 4.03
C PRO A 98 2.33 10.72 5.23
N THR A 99 3.59 10.49 5.60
CA THR A 99 3.93 9.74 6.83
C THR A 99 3.46 10.49 8.07
N LYS A 100 3.72 11.79 8.15
CA LYS A 100 3.24 12.64 9.24
C LYS A 100 1.72 12.68 9.31
N GLU A 101 1.06 12.80 8.15
CA GLU A 101 -0.39 12.81 8.09
C GLU A 101 -1.00 11.46 8.49
N LEU A 102 -0.39 10.34 8.08
CA LEU A 102 -0.83 9.01 8.53
C LEU A 102 -0.75 8.87 10.05
N MET A 103 0.34 9.31 10.66
CA MET A 103 0.48 9.31 12.12
C MET A 103 -0.62 10.13 12.80
N LYS A 104 -0.87 11.35 12.31
CA LYS A 104 -1.93 12.22 12.82
C LYS A 104 -3.31 11.56 12.68
N LEU A 105 -3.66 11.07 11.49
CA LEU A 105 -4.94 10.43 11.23
C LEU A 105 -5.15 9.15 12.05
N THR A 106 -4.07 8.45 12.37
CA THR A 106 -4.12 7.26 13.25
C THR A 106 -4.45 7.68 14.68
N LEU A 107 -3.77 8.70 15.20
CA LEU A 107 -4.03 9.25 16.54
C LEU A 107 -5.45 9.84 16.67
N GLU A 108 -5.97 10.42 15.60
CA GLU A 108 -7.33 10.97 15.52
C GLU A 108 -8.40 9.89 15.22
N GLU A 109 -8.03 8.61 15.12
CA GLU A 109 -8.92 7.48 14.78
C GLU A 109 -9.68 7.70 13.45
N ARG A 110 -9.03 8.34 12.49
CA ARG A 110 -9.61 8.68 11.17
C ARG A 110 -9.21 7.73 10.05
N ILE A 111 -8.49 6.65 10.36
CA ILE A 111 -8.18 5.53 9.46
C ILE A 111 -9.04 4.33 9.84
N ALA A 112 -9.64 3.68 8.87
CA ALA A 112 -10.42 2.45 9.05
C ALA A 112 -9.91 1.38 8.08
N HIS A 113 -9.20 0.38 8.58
CA HIS A 113 -8.60 -0.72 7.81
C HIS A 113 -9.20 -2.10 8.14
N GLY A 114 -10.33 -2.13 8.86
CA GLY A 114 -11.05 -3.35 9.18
C GLY A 114 -10.30 -4.36 10.07
N GLY A 115 -9.24 -3.92 10.76
CA GLY A 115 -8.43 -4.83 11.59
C GLY A 115 -7.55 -5.79 10.78
N HIS A 116 -7.21 -5.47 9.52
CA HIS A 116 -6.47 -6.34 8.61
C HIS A 116 -5.12 -6.80 9.21
N PRO A 117 -4.93 -8.11 9.46
CA PRO A 117 -3.80 -8.59 10.25
C PRO A 117 -2.44 -8.40 9.57
N VAL A 118 -2.37 -8.56 8.24
CA VAL A 118 -1.12 -8.37 7.49
C VAL A 118 -0.69 -6.90 7.52
N LEU A 119 -1.63 -5.98 7.29
CA LEU A 119 -1.32 -4.55 7.37
C LEU A 119 -0.89 -4.15 8.77
N ARG A 120 -1.60 -4.64 9.79
CA ARG A 120 -1.25 -4.39 11.20
C ARG A 120 0.16 -4.87 11.53
N TRP A 121 0.50 -6.09 11.14
CA TRP A 121 1.84 -6.65 11.32
C TRP A 121 2.91 -5.79 10.62
N MET A 122 2.67 -5.33 9.39
CA MET A 122 3.60 -4.47 8.67
C MET A 122 3.76 -3.08 9.33
N MET A 123 2.68 -2.54 9.89
CA MET A 123 2.75 -1.28 10.66
C MET A 123 3.57 -1.43 11.94
N ASP A 124 3.44 -2.57 12.64
CA ASP A 124 4.21 -2.87 13.86
C ASP A 124 5.71 -3.06 13.57
N ASN A 125 6.09 -3.42 12.34
CA ASN A 125 7.48 -3.60 11.93
C ASN A 125 8.22 -2.29 11.63
N ILE A 126 7.52 -1.17 11.45
CA ILE A 126 8.10 0.06 10.94
C ILE A 126 9.15 0.64 11.90
N PHE A 127 10.33 0.91 11.38
CA PHE A 127 11.26 1.87 11.95
C PHE A 127 11.13 3.21 11.22
N VAL A 128 10.93 4.29 11.96
CA VAL A 128 10.84 5.65 11.40
C VAL A 128 12.19 6.30 11.43
N LYS A 129 12.72 6.67 10.27
CA LYS A 129 13.95 7.43 10.12
C LYS A 129 13.64 8.93 10.08
N THR A 130 14.46 9.72 10.76
CA THR A 130 14.36 11.19 10.79
C THR A 130 15.64 11.81 10.23
N ASP A 131 15.51 12.85 9.41
CA ASP A 131 16.64 13.66 8.97
C ASP A 131 16.87 14.89 9.89
N PRO A 132 18.00 15.62 9.75
CA PRO A 132 18.27 16.80 10.57
C PRO A 132 17.24 17.93 10.44
N ALA A 133 16.47 17.98 9.34
CA ALA A 133 15.39 18.95 9.13
C ALA A 133 14.06 18.53 9.76
N GLY A 134 14.00 17.37 10.42
CA GLY A 134 12.78 16.84 11.03
C GLY A 134 11.82 16.17 10.04
N ASN A 135 12.29 15.83 8.85
CA ASN A 135 11.53 14.97 7.93
C ASN A 135 11.61 13.53 8.39
N ILE A 136 10.51 12.81 8.21
CA ILE A 136 10.40 11.39 8.61
C ILE A 136 9.98 10.50 7.43
N LYS A 137 10.43 9.26 7.46
CA LYS A 137 9.94 8.23 6.55
C LYS A 137 10.16 6.82 7.14
N PRO A 138 9.41 5.80 6.69
CA PRO A 138 9.75 4.42 6.97
C PRO A 138 11.13 4.05 6.44
N ASP A 139 11.89 3.30 7.22
CA ASP A 139 13.22 2.79 6.84
C ASP A 139 13.15 1.26 6.70
N LYS A 140 13.22 0.77 5.47
CA LYS A 140 13.17 -0.68 5.17
C LYS A 140 14.35 -1.46 5.74
N GLU A 141 15.53 -0.82 5.83
CA GLU A 141 16.75 -1.48 6.31
C GLU A 141 16.74 -1.71 7.82
N LYS A 142 16.16 -0.76 8.56
CA LYS A 142 16.08 -0.80 10.03
C LYS A 142 14.78 -1.38 10.56
N SER A 143 13.79 -1.60 9.70
CA SER A 143 12.54 -2.26 10.08
C SER A 143 12.79 -3.72 10.42
N THR A 144 12.05 -4.24 11.41
CA THR A 144 12.26 -5.60 11.93
C THR A 144 11.90 -6.67 10.90
N GLU A 145 10.90 -6.41 10.06
CA GLU A 145 10.41 -7.28 9.00
C GLU A 145 9.83 -6.44 7.85
N LYS A 146 9.02 -7.07 6.97
CA LYS A 146 8.41 -6.42 5.80
C LYS A 146 7.48 -5.28 6.19
N ILE A 147 7.54 -4.20 5.41
CA ILE A 147 6.73 -2.98 5.60
C ILE A 147 6.07 -2.49 4.29
N ASP A 148 6.05 -3.33 3.26
CA ASP A 148 5.60 -2.92 1.92
C ASP A 148 4.17 -2.36 1.91
N GLY A 149 3.26 -2.97 2.68
CA GLY A 149 1.88 -2.48 2.81
C GLY A 149 1.77 -1.14 3.51
N ALA A 150 2.63 -0.89 4.50
CA ALA A 150 2.68 0.40 5.18
C ALA A 150 3.20 1.51 4.24
N VAL A 151 4.22 1.20 3.44
CA VAL A 151 4.76 2.11 2.41
C VAL A 151 3.69 2.39 1.34
N ALA A 152 3.01 1.36 0.84
CA ALA A 152 1.92 1.49 -0.12
C ALA A 152 0.77 2.36 0.42
N LEU A 153 0.39 2.17 1.69
CA LEU A 153 -0.63 2.99 2.35
C LEU A 153 -0.23 4.47 2.42
N ILE A 154 1.03 4.77 2.76
CA ILE A 154 1.54 6.14 2.80
C ILE A 154 1.48 6.79 1.41
N MET A 155 1.88 6.07 0.37
CA MET A 155 1.83 6.55 -1.01
C MET A 155 0.39 6.81 -1.48
N ALA A 156 -0.52 5.88 -1.21
CA ALA A 156 -1.94 6.01 -1.53
C ALA A 156 -2.59 7.19 -0.79
N LEU A 157 -2.24 7.38 0.48
CA LEU A 157 -2.73 8.50 1.28
C LEU A 157 -2.29 9.86 0.71
N ASP A 158 -1.04 10.00 0.27
CA ASP A 158 -0.55 11.22 -0.40
C ASP A 158 -1.43 11.57 -1.60
N ARG A 159 -1.72 10.58 -2.46
CA ARG A 159 -2.55 10.80 -3.65
C ARG A 159 -3.99 11.17 -3.30
N ALA A 160 -4.57 10.50 -2.31
CA ALA A 160 -5.93 10.80 -1.85
C ALA A 160 -6.06 12.22 -1.30
N ILE A 161 -5.08 12.71 -0.55
CA ILE A 161 -5.07 14.08 -0.02
C ILE A 161 -4.94 15.10 -1.15
N ARG A 162 -4.02 14.90 -2.09
CA ARG A 162 -3.81 15.78 -3.25
C ARG A 162 -5.02 15.81 -4.18
N GLY A 163 -5.62 14.66 -4.47
CA GLY A 163 -6.81 14.54 -5.29
C GLY A 163 -8.03 15.25 -4.69
N GLY A 164 -8.18 15.19 -3.36
CA GLY A 164 -9.24 15.93 -2.65
C GLY A 164 -9.10 17.45 -2.70
N ASN A 165 -7.85 17.95 -2.76
CA ASN A 165 -7.59 19.39 -2.85
C ASN A 165 -7.73 19.98 -4.27
N SER A 166 -7.70 19.16 -5.30
CA SER A 166 -7.79 19.60 -6.70
C SER A 166 -9.24 19.86 -7.17
N ASN A 167 -10.23 19.30 -6.49
CA ASN A 167 -11.64 19.60 -6.72
C ASN A 167 -12.10 20.54 -5.64
N GLY A 168 -12.26 21.83 -5.92
CA GLY A 168 -12.77 22.86 -5.00
C GLY A 168 -14.18 22.57 -4.42
N GLY A 169 -14.52 21.33 -4.19
CA GLY A 169 -15.65 20.80 -3.46
C GLY A 169 -15.31 20.64 -1.97
N SER A 170 -16.29 20.93 -1.16
CA SER A 170 -16.25 20.88 0.30
C SER A 170 -15.50 19.64 0.84
N ILE A 171 -14.71 19.85 1.89
CA ILE A 171 -14.04 18.83 2.71
C ILE A 171 -14.99 17.68 3.16
N TYR A 172 -16.29 17.87 3.03
CA TYR A 172 -17.35 16.93 3.41
C TYR A 172 -17.73 15.92 2.31
N ASP A 173 -17.25 16.10 1.07
CA ASP A 173 -17.54 15.18 -0.04
C ASP A 173 -16.47 14.07 -0.23
N LEU A 174 -15.49 13.95 0.67
CA LEU A 174 -14.46 12.93 0.67
C LEU A 174 -15.02 11.56 1.10
N ARG A 175 -15.98 11.03 0.38
CA ARG A 175 -16.26 9.59 0.29
C ARG A 175 -15.30 8.96 -0.73
N GLY A 176 -14.00 9.15 -0.50
CA GLY A 176 -12.94 8.55 -1.29
C GLY A 176 -12.57 7.19 -0.75
N LEU A 177 -12.83 6.15 -1.48
CA LEU A 177 -12.21 4.84 -1.30
C LEU A 177 -10.74 4.94 -1.71
N LEU A 178 -9.83 4.69 -0.79
CA LEU A 178 -8.42 4.46 -1.11
C LEU A 178 -8.29 3.03 -1.61
N SER A 179 -8.10 2.87 -2.91
CA SER A 179 -7.61 1.63 -3.52
C SER A 179 -6.09 1.66 -3.58
N ILE A 180 -5.47 0.59 -3.23
CA ILE A 180 -4.03 0.41 -3.33
C ILE A 180 -3.67 -0.25 -4.64
#